data_a44cbf15e2a35694b2932b2e62820e49
#
_entry.id   a44cbf15e2a35694b2932b2e62820e49
#
_cell.length_a   1.000
_cell.length_b   1.000
_cell.length_c   1.000
_cell.angle_alpha   90.00
_cell.angle_beta   90.00
_cell.angle_gamma   90.00
#
_symmetry.space_group_name_H-M   'P 1'
#
loop_
_entity.id
_entity.type
_entity.pdbx_description
1 polymer ?
#
loop_
_entity_poly.entity_id
_entity_poly.type
_entity_poly.pdbx_seq_one_letter_code
_entity_poly.pdbx_strand_id
1 'polypeptide(L)'
;MQEQNTNVDVQIEGMLEQMKADISKQVKQELQEKGVTIIDNSYDGFKDVKKLMDTYESKIEKIQAEIKHNEETYSENVCKVKNYELHLDEEELKQDTMKALDETIEKTKKLQDRAIKDKQADPKYKDMKNECMNIVSLLASKDIPMDILMDVLSDVISASDIRTLNICKVLLQDNDMASYTLERAIDEIRIAGEHRELHAMVDTMKRYIQVGDNELSVMLWKNRVGDK
;
A
#
# COMPACT_ATOMS: atom_id res chain seq x y z
N MET A 1 20.81 -26.85 35.62
CA MET A 1 21.64 -26.08 34.64
C MET A 1 20.92 -25.82 33.31
N GLN A 2 19.92 -26.59 32.91
CA GLN A 2 19.17 -26.35 31.64
C GLN A 2 18.16 -25.20 31.71
N GLU A 3 17.55 -24.93 32.87
CA GLU A 3 16.55 -23.83 32.99
C GLU A 3 17.12 -22.41 33.00
N GLN A 4 18.41 -22.24 33.33
CA GLN A 4 19.03 -20.91 33.31
C GLN A 4 19.41 -20.46 31.90
N ASN A 5 19.72 -21.39 30.98
CA ASN A 5 20.06 -21.04 29.60
C ASN A 5 18.82 -20.60 28.79
N THR A 6 17.66 -21.25 29.00
CA THR A 6 16.41 -20.86 28.31
C THR A 6 15.94 -19.44 28.64
N ASN A 7 16.20 -18.97 29.87
CA ASN A 7 15.78 -17.64 30.32
C ASN A 7 16.67 -16.53 29.74
N VAL A 8 17.95 -16.82 29.51
CA VAL A 8 18.91 -15.89 28.85
C VAL A 8 18.61 -15.78 27.36
N ASP A 9 18.32 -16.89 26.69
CA ASP A 9 18.00 -16.89 25.25
C ASP A 9 16.71 -16.11 24.97
N VAL A 10 15.66 -16.27 25.78
CA VAL A 10 14.41 -15.50 25.68
C VAL A 10 14.62 -14.00 25.93
N GLN A 11 15.51 -13.64 26.86
CA GLN A 11 15.85 -12.23 27.12
C GLN A 11 16.64 -11.62 25.96
N ILE A 12 17.57 -12.36 25.38
CA ILE A 12 18.34 -11.91 24.20
C ILE A 12 17.43 -11.74 22.99
N GLU A 13 16.54 -12.68 22.72
CA GLU A 13 15.53 -12.56 21.65
C GLU A 13 14.63 -11.35 21.84
N GLY A 14 14.14 -11.11 23.06
CA GLY A 14 13.31 -9.95 23.37
C GLY A 14 14.05 -8.63 23.17
N MET A 15 15.33 -8.54 23.55
CA MET A 15 16.17 -7.37 23.31
C MET A 15 16.45 -7.16 21.80
N LEU A 16 16.70 -8.21 21.04
CA LEU A 16 16.90 -8.15 19.59
C LEU A 16 15.65 -7.66 18.88
N GLU A 17 14.46 -8.16 19.23
CA GLU A 17 13.18 -7.69 18.67
C GLU A 17 12.90 -6.21 18.99
N GLN A 18 13.24 -5.78 20.20
CA GLN A 18 13.09 -4.38 20.58
C GLN A 18 14.05 -3.48 19.81
N MET A 19 15.32 -3.87 19.66
CA MET A 19 16.28 -3.14 18.81
C MET A 19 15.83 -3.06 17.35
N LYS A 20 15.30 -4.14 16.78
CA LYS A 20 14.74 -4.14 15.44
C LYS A 20 13.57 -3.16 15.28
N ALA A 21 12.67 -3.13 16.27
CA ALA A 21 11.55 -2.20 16.27
C ALA A 21 12.00 -0.74 16.35
N ASP A 22 13.00 -0.45 17.21
CA ASP A 22 13.56 0.89 17.37
C ASP A 22 14.26 1.37 16.10
N ILE A 23 15.07 0.52 15.45
CA ILE A 23 15.69 0.85 14.16
C ILE A 23 14.63 1.07 13.07
N SER A 24 13.60 0.23 13.00
CA SER A 24 12.51 0.44 12.03
C SER A 24 11.83 1.78 12.21
N LYS A 25 11.56 2.18 13.46
CA LYS A 25 10.99 3.49 13.79
C LYS A 25 11.93 4.62 13.42
N GLN A 26 13.21 4.46 13.70
CA GLN A 26 14.23 5.46 13.39
C GLN A 26 14.40 5.63 11.87
N VAL A 27 14.45 4.55 11.08
CA VAL A 27 14.48 4.63 9.61
C VAL A 27 13.30 5.41 9.06
N LYS A 28 12.09 5.12 9.54
CA LYS A 28 10.88 5.87 9.12
C LYS A 28 10.98 7.36 9.47
N GLN A 29 11.44 7.68 10.67
CA GLN A 29 11.59 9.05 11.12
C GLN A 29 12.62 9.79 10.27
N GLU A 30 13.81 9.21 10.03
CA GLU A 30 14.85 9.78 9.18
C GLU A 30 14.36 10.02 7.75
N LEU A 31 13.62 9.06 7.17
CA LEU A 31 13.01 9.24 5.85
C LEU A 31 12.05 10.44 5.82
N GLN A 32 11.23 10.59 6.86
CA GLN A 32 10.28 11.70 6.96
C GLN A 32 10.98 13.05 7.17
N GLU A 33 11.96 13.11 8.08
CA GLU A 33 12.71 14.34 8.40
C GLU A 33 13.51 14.85 7.20
N LYS A 34 14.06 13.94 6.39
CA LYS A 34 14.77 14.27 5.15
C LYS A 34 13.86 14.50 3.95
N GLY A 35 12.55 14.40 4.13
CA GLY A 35 11.58 14.57 3.04
C GLY A 35 11.71 13.50 1.95
N VAL A 36 12.26 12.33 2.28
CA VAL A 36 12.40 11.23 1.32
C VAL A 36 11.03 10.61 1.11
N THR A 37 10.49 10.78 -0.09
CA THR A 37 9.21 10.19 -0.47
C THR A 37 9.45 8.96 -1.32
N ILE A 38 9.06 7.81 -0.79
CA ILE A 38 8.97 6.58 -1.58
C ILE A 38 7.83 6.75 -2.56
N ILE A 39 8.04 6.40 -3.81
CA ILE A 39 7.02 6.54 -4.85
C ILE A 39 5.83 5.63 -4.49
N ASP A 40 4.70 6.26 -4.18
CA ASP A 40 3.44 5.60 -3.90
C ASP A 40 2.30 6.33 -4.62
N ASN A 41 1.65 5.64 -5.55
CA ASN A 41 0.51 6.15 -6.31
C ASN A 41 -0.83 5.62 -5.76
N SER A 42 -0.86 5.03 -4.58
CA SER A 42 -2.10 4.51 -3.95
C SER A 42 -3.15 5.61 -3.76
N TYR A 43 -2.72 6.85 -3.59
CA TYR A 43 -3.61 8.02 -3.46
C TYR A 43 -4.53 8.21 -4.68
N ASP A 44 -4.03 8.05 -5.89
CA ASP A 44 -4.86 8.13 -7.10
C ASP A 44 -5.83 6.95 -7.17
N GLY A 45 -5.40 5.77 -6.75
CA GLY A 45 -6.26 4.60 -6.61
C GLY A 45 -7.42 4.82 -5.63
N PHE A 46 -7.20 5.50 -4.51
CA PHE A 46 -8.26 5.84 -3.55
C PHE A 46 -9.34 6.73 -4.16
N LYS A 47 -8.96 7.73 -4.95
CA LYS A 47 -9.92 8.60 -5.66
C LYS A 47 -10.74 7.83 -6.70
N ASP A 48 -10.07 6.95 -7.46
CA ASP A 48 -10.74 6.11 -8.45
C ASP A 48 -11.74 5.16 -7.78
N VAL A 49 -11.38 4.52 -6.67
CA VAL A 49 -12.27 3.66 -5.86
C VAL A 49 -13.47 4.45 -5.35
N LYS A 50 -13.25 5.63 -4.78
CA LYS A 50 -14.35 6.48 -4.31
C LYS A 50 -15.33 6.81 -5.42
N LYS A 51 -14.83 7.26 -6.56
CA LYS A 51 -15.67 7.60 -7.73
C LYS A 51 -16.47 6.40 -8.26
N LEU A 52 -15.88 5.20 -8.25
CA LEU A 52 -16.55 3.97 -8.63
C LEU A 52 -17.71 3.68 -7.66
N MET A 53 -17.49 3.83 -6.35
CA MET A 53 -18.51 3.59 -5.34
C MET A 53 -19.63 4.61 -5.39
N ASP A 54 -19.33 5.92 -5.53
CA ASP A 54 -20.34 6.96 -5.72
C ASP A 54 -21.23 6.66 -6.96
N THR A 55 -20.62 6.15 -8.02
CA THR A 55 -21.33 5.76 -9.24
C THR A 55 -22.21 4.52 -9.01
N TYR A 56 -21.69 3.53 -8.30
CA TYR A 56 -22.44 2.32 -7.93
C TYR A 56 -23.66 2.66 -7.08
N GLU A 57 -23.46 3.41 -6.00
CA GLU A 57 -24.55 3.82 -5.09
C GLU A 57 -25.65 4.57 -5.82
N SER A 58 -25.31 5.55 -6.66
CA SER A 58 -26.30 6.29 -7.44
C SER A 58 -27.09 5.42 -8.43
N LYS A 59 -26.49 4.36 -8.97
CA LYS A 59 -27.17 3.44 -9.90
C LYS A 59 -28.02 2.44 -9.15
N ILE A 60 -27.51 1.84 -8.07
CA ILE A 60 -28.23 0.84 -7.29
C ILE A 60 -29.46 1.43 -6.63
N GLU A 61 -29.38 2.68 -6.11
CA GLU A 61 -30.52 3.40 -5.55
C GLU A 61 -31.66 3.57 -6.58
N LYS A 62 -31.33 3.86 -7.84
CA LYS A 62 -32.32 3.99 -8.91
C LYS A 62 -32.99 2.66 -9.21
N ILE A 63 -32.24 1.58 -9.34
CA ILE A 63 -32.78 0.24 -9.57
C ILE A 63 -33.71 -0.16 -8.42
N GLN A 64 -33.27 0.04 -7.17
CA GLN A 64 -34.07 -0.30 -5.99
C GLN A 64 -35.35 0.56 -5.87
N ALA A 65 -35.25 1.84 -6.20
CA ALA A 65 -36.42 2.72 -6.23
C ALA A 65 -37.46 2.27 -7.29
N GLU A 66 -36.98 1.81 -8.45
CA GLU A 66 -37.89 1.31 -9.51
C GLU A 66 -38.51 -0.05 -9.14
N ILE A 67 -37.73 -0.95 -8.52
CA ILE A 67 -38.27 -2.21 -7.98
C ILE A 67 -39.36 -1.92 -6.97
N LYS A 68 -39.10 -1.03 -6.00
CA LYS A 68 -40.10 -0.64 -4.99
C LYS A 68 -41.34 -0.01 -5.61
N HIS A 69 -41.17 0.89 -6.59
CA HIS A 69 -42.30 1.48 -7.32
C HIS A 69 -43.15 0.42 -8.03
N ASN A 70 -42.51 -0.58 -8.64
CA ASN A 70 -43.21 -1.67 -9.30
C ASN A 70 -44.01 -2.52 -8.28
N GLU A 71 -43.44 -2.79 -7.09
CA GLU A 71 -44.13 -3.51 -6.00
C GLU A 71 -45.35 -2.78 -5.46
N GLU A 72 -45.27 -1.45 -5.39
CA GLU A 72 -46.40 -0.61 -4.92
C GLU A 72 -47.50 -0.41 -5.98
N THR A 73 -47.13 -0.51 -7.27
CA THR A 73 -48.03 -0.11 -8.38
C THR A 73 -48.69 -1.28 -9.07
N TYR A 74 -48.05 -2.43 -9.17
CA TYR A 74 -48.53 -3.55 -10.00
C TYR A 74 -48.92 -4.76 -9.19
N SER A 75 -49.76 -5.62 -9.81
CA SER A 75 -50.08 -6.92 -9.22
C SER A 75 -48.81 -7.82 -9.19
N GLU A 76 -48.79 -8.79 -8.27
CA GLU A 76 -47.65 -9.67 -8.02
C GLU A 76 -47.03 -10.29 -9.29
N ASN A 77 -47.88 -10.78 -10.20
CA ASN A 77 -47.39 -11.42 -11.44
C ASN A 77 -46.72 -10.41 -12.40
N VAL A 78 -47.29 -9.20 -12.52
CA VAL A 78 -46.73 -8.13 -13.36
C VAL A 78 -45.44 -7.58 -12.76
N CYS A 79 -45.43 -7.41 -11.45
CA CYS A 79 -44.27 -7.00 -10.68
C CYS A 79 -43.10 -7.97 -10.89
N LYS A 80 -43.31 -9.28 -10.77
CA LYS A 80 -42.27 -10.29 -11.00
C LYS A 80 -41.63 -10.19 -12.40
N VAL A 81 -42.45 -9.96 -13.42
CA VAL A 81 -41.95 -9.82 -14.81
C VAL A 81 -41.14 -8.53 -14.96
N LYS A 82 -41.63 -7.41 -14.43
CA LYS A 82 -40.95 -6.12 -14.53
C LYS A 82 -39.63 -6.08 -13.72
N ASN A 83 -39.64 -6.68 -12.53
CA ASN A 83 -38.47 -6.69 -11.66
C ASN A 83 -37.40 -7.72 -12.08
N TYR A 84 -37.75 -8.67 -12.94
CA TYR A 84 -36.78 -9.66 -13.41
C TYR A 84 -35.57 -9.02 -14.12
N GLU A 85 -35.83 -8.11 -15.06
CA GLU A 85 -34.78 -7.39 -15.77
C GLU A 85 -33.99 -6.48 -14.81
N LEU A 86 -34.66 -5.77 -13.89
CA LEU A 86 -33.99 -4.92 -12.89
C LEU A 86 -33.11 -5.71 -11.96
N HIS A 87 -33.45 -6.93 -11.59
CA HIS A 87 -32.59 -7.80 -10.79
C HIS A 87 -31.37 -8.30 -11.60
N LEU A 88 -31.52 -8.51 -12.91
CA LEU A 88 -30.36 -8.82 -13.77
C LEU A 88 -29.42 -7.61 -13.88
N ASP A 89 -29.96 -6.41 -14.09
CA ASP A 89 -29.19 -5.17 -14.14
C ASP A 89 -28.47 -4.89 -12.82
N GLU A 90 -29.12 -5.18 -11.68
CA GLU A 90 -28.52 -5.09 -10.35
C GLU A 90 -27.31 -6.03 -10.22
N GLU A 91 -27.45 -7.29 -10.64
CA GLU A 91 -26.40 -8.28 -10.55
C GLU A 91 -25.23 -7.95 -11.49
N GLU A 92 -25.52 -7.53 -12.71
CA GLU A 92 -24.51 -7.05 -13.67
C GLU A 92 -23.76 -5.85 -13.13
N LEU A 93 -24.45 -4.87 -12.55
CA LEU A 93 -23.82 -3.68 -11.94
C LEU A 93 -22.89 -4.07 -10.79
N LYS A 94 -23.28 -5.04 -9.94
CA LYS A 94 -22.42 -5.55 -8.86
C LYS A 94 -21.15 -6.17 -9.41
N GLN A 95 -21.26 -7.05 -10.40
CA GLN A 95 -20.12 -7.74 -11.01
C GLN A 95 -19.18 -6.77 -11.72
N ASP A 96 -19.71 -5.86 -12.50
CA ASP A 96 -18.92 -4.85 -13.21
C ASP A 96 -18.17 -3.93 -12.24
N THR A 97 -18.84 -3.51 -11.16
CA THR A 97 -18.20 -2.65 -10.15
C THR A 97 -17.09 -3.39 -9.42
N MET A 98 -17.30 -4.65 -9.01
CA MET A 98 -16.24 -5.46 -8.38
C MET A 98 -15.04 -5.66 -9.30
N LYS A 99 -15.26 -5.90 -10.59
CA LYS A 99 -14.20 -6.00 -11.59
C LYS A 99 -13.45 -4.69 -11.76
N ALA A 100 -14.15 -3.56 -11.85
CA ALA A 100 -13.53 -2.24 -11.96
C ALA A 100 -12.70 -1.88 -10.72
N LEU A 101 -13.11 -2.32 -9.52
CA LEU A 101 -12.34 -2.17 -8.29
C LEU A 101 -11.00 -2.95 -8.36
N ASP A 102 -11.00 -4.17 -8.89
CA ASP A 102 -9.75 -4.94 -9.09
C ASP A 102 -8.86 -4.28 -10.14
N GLU A 103 -9.43 -3.82 -11.25
CA GLU A 103 -8.70 -3.11 -12.30
C GLU A 103 -8.04 -1.83 -11.79
N THR A 104 -8.62 -1.17 -10.78
CA THR A 104 -8.04 0.02 -10.14
C THR A 104 -6.74 -0.30 -9.42
N ILE A 105 -6.66 -1.44 -8.70
CA ILE A 105 -5.41 -1.89 -8.06
C ILE A 105 -4.33 -2.15 -9.12
N GLU A 106 -4.66 -2.89 -10.16
CA GLU A 106 -3.70 -3.21 -11.22
C GLU A 106 -3.22 -1.95 -11.97
N LYS A 107 -4.12 -1.00 -12.20
CA LYS A 107 -3.78 0.30 -12.80
C LYS A 107 -2.81 1.07 -11.90
N THR A 108 -3.09 1.13 -10.60
CA THR A 108 -2.24 1.83 -9.62
C THR A 108 -0.84 1.23 -9.58
N LYS A 109 -0.72 -0.09 -9.51
CA LYS A 109 0.58 -0.80 -9.57
C LYS A 109 1.36 -0.47 -10.84
N LYS A 110 0.70 -0.49 -12.00
CA LYS A 110 1.34 -0.15 -13.29
C LYS A 110 1.82 1.30 -13.35
N LEU A 111 1.06 2.24 -12.77
CA LEU A 111 1.45 3.65 -12.70
C LEU A 111 2.67 3.83 -11.79
N GLN A 112 2.71 3.16 -10.63
CA GLN A 112 3.86 3.18 -9.74
C GLN A 112 5.11 2.60 -10.41
N ASP A 113 4.99 1.42 -11.02
CA ASP A 113 6.10 0.79 -11.75
C ASP A 113 6.67 1.69 -12.84
N ARG A 114 5.77 2.41 -13.54
CA ARG A 114 6.19 3.38 -14.56
C ARG A 114 6.91 4.57 -13.94
N ALA A 115 6.36 5.16 -12.88
CA ALA A 115 6.99 6.28 -12.18
C ALA A 115 8.39 5.92 -11.65
N ILE A 116 8.56 4.71 -11.10
CA ILE A 116 9.87 4.20 -10.67
C ILE A 116 10.84 4.09 -11.85
N LYS A 117 10.41 3.50 -12.96
CA LYS A 117 11.24 3.36 -14.16
C LYS A 117 11.65 4.72 -14.75
N ASP A 118 10.70 5.65 -14.84
CA ASP A 118 10.94 6.99 -15.37
C ASP A 118 11.97 7.73 -14.48
N LYS A 119 11.83 7.65 -13.14
CA LYS A 119 12.78 8.25 -12.21
C LYS A 119 14.17 7.62 -12.31
N GLN A 120 14.26 6.30 -12.37
CA GLN A 120 15.54 5.58 -12.52
C GLN A 120 16.19 5.77 -13.90
N ALA A 121 15.42 6.17 -14.92
CA ALA A 121 15.95 6.49 -16.25
C ALA A 121 16.52 7.91 -16.33
N ASP A 122 16.19 8.81 -15.39
CA ASP A 122 16.66 10.19 -15.36
C ASP A 122 18.21 10.24 -15.31
N PRO A 123 18.87 10.98 -16.19
CA PRO A 123 20.33 11.16 -16.16
C PRO A 123 20.82 11.69 -14.81
N LYS A 124 20.13 12.64 -14.19
CA LYS A 124 20.50 13.19 -12.88
C LYS A 124 20.51 12.09 -11.80
N TYR A 125 19.49 11.23 -11.82
CA TYR A 125 19.46 10.11 -10.88
C TYR A 125 20.65 9.16 -11.09
N LYS A 126 21.06 8.90 -12.33
CA LYS A 126 22.20 8.03 -12.63
C LYS A 126 23.51 8.60 -12.07
N ASP A 127 23.70 9.92 -12.18
CA ASP A 127 24.86 10.60 -11.63
C ASP A 127 24.87 10.53 -10.09
N MET A 128 23.76 10.85 -9.45
CA MET A 128 23.58 10.78 -7.99
C MET A 128 23.75 9.35 -7.45
N LYS A 129 23.22 8.35 -8.18
CA LYS A 129 23.43 6.94 -7.85
C LYS A 129 24.92 6.53 -7.89
N ASN A 130 25.66 6.98 -8.92
CA ASN A 130 27.10 6.69 -9.02
C ASN A 130 27.88 7.36 -7.88
N GLU A 131 27.52 8.59 -7.52
CA GLU A 131 28.10 9.28 -6.37
C GLU A 131 27.80 8.54 -5.06
N CYS A 132 26.56 8.15 -4.83
CA CYS A 132 26.15 7.33 -3.70
C CYS A 132 27.00 6.05 -3.59
N MET A 133 27.13 5.29 -4.68
CA MET A 133 27.91 4.06 -4.71
C MET A 133 29.39 4.29 -4.38
N ASN A 134 29.98 5.39 -4.87
CA ASN A 134 31.34 5.76 -4.54
C ASN A 134 31.51 6.10 -3.05
N ILE A 135 30.59 6.90 -2.49
CA ILE A 135 30.61 7.25 -1.06
C ILE A 135 30.44 6.01 -0.20
N VAL A 136 29.47 5.15 -0.48
CA VAL A 136 29.25 3.89 0.25
C VAL A 136 30.51 3.01 0.21
N SER A 137 31.17 2.89 -0.94
CA SER A 137 32.39 2.11 -1.07
C SER A 137 33.55 2.68 -0.21
N LEU A 138 33.62 4.01 -0.07
CA LEU A 138 34.63 4.66 0.79
C LEU A 138 34.33 4.50 2.28
N LEU A 139 33.04 4.36 2.62
CA LEU A 139 32.56 4.23 3.99
C LEU A 139 32.57 2.77 4.49
N ALA A 140 32.71 1.80 3.60
CA ALA A 140 32.56 0.37 3.90
C ALA A 140 33.42 -0.14 5.07
N SER A 141 34.57 0.51 5.37
CA SER A 141 35.46 0.14 6.45
C SER A 141 35.30 0.97 7.73
N LYS A 142 34.25 1.80 7.84
CA LYS A 142 34.06 2.75 8.94
C LYS A 142 32.74 2.53 9.63
N ASP A 143 32.67 2.85 10.94
CA ASP A 143 31.41 3.03 11.64
C ASP A 143 30.70 4.28 11.09
N ILE A 144 29.56 4.07 10.46
CA ILE A 144 28.80 5.13 9.81
C ILE A 144 27.61 5.49 10.68
N PRO A 145 27.49 6.75 11.14
CA PRO A 145 26.27 7.22 11.76
C PRO A 145 25.06 7.07 10.82
N MET A 146 23.92 6.67 11.37
CA MET A 146 22.72 6.36 10.60
C MET A 146 22.22 7.54 9.78
N ASP A 147 22.27 8.74 10.34
CA ASP A 147 21.87 9.99 9.68
C ASP A 147 22.68 10.26 8.41
N ILE A 148 24.00 10.02 8.46
CA ILE A 148 24.90 10.15 7.29
C ILE A 148 24.55 9.08 6.25
N LEU A 149 24.35 7.84 6.67
CA LEU A 149 23.98 6.76 5.77
C LEU A 149 22.67 7.05 5.05
N MET A 150 21.65 7.48 5.80
CA MET A 150 20.32 7.81 5.22
C MET A 150 20.40 9.01 4.28
N ASP A 151 21.27 9.98 4.55
CA ASP A 151 21.49 11.12 3.66
C ASP A 151 22.07 10.68 2.31
N VAL A 152 23.14 9.88 2.35
CA VAL A 152 23.79 9.34 1.14
C VAL A 152 22.83 8.46 0.32
N LEU A 153 21.93 7.72 0.98
CA LEU A 153 21.00 6.79 0.32
C LEU A 153 19.66 7.43 -0.08
N SER A 154 19.38 8.67 0.33
CA SER A 154 18.07 9.31 0.19
C SER A 154 17.52 9.29 -1.24
N ASP A 155 18.37 9.57 -2.23
CA ASP A 155 17.98 9.57 -3.64
C ASP A 155 17.69 8.16 -4.18
N VAL A 156 18.48 7.19 -3.76
CA VAL A 156 18.31 5.79 -4.15
C VAL A 156 17.02 5.22 -3.54
N ILE A 157 16.73 5.55 -2.27
CA ILE A 157 15.50 5.17 -1.59
C ILE A 157 14.30 5.84 -2.27
N SER A 158 14.38 7.16 -2.52
CA SER A 158 13.30 7.92 -3.16
C SER A 158 13.02 7.48 -4.60
N ALA A 159 13.99 6.89 -5.28
CA ALA A 159 13.82 6.27 -6.59
C ALA A 159 13.37 4.80 -6.50
N SER A 160 13.18 4.27 -5.30
CA SER A 160 12.82 2.87 -5.05
C SER A 160 13.76 1.87 -5.75
N ASP A 161 15.07 2.22 -5.84
CA ASP A 161 16.07 1.38 -6.51
C ASP A 161 16.59 0.29 -5.57
N ILE A 162 15.75 -0.73 -5.33
CA ILE A 162 16.05 -1.89 -4.49
C ILE A 162 17.35 -2.60 -4.95
N ARG A 163 17.63 -2.61 -6.25
CA ARG A 163 18.84 -3.26 -6.77
C ARG A 163 20.10 -2.56 -6.25
N THR A 164 20.14 -1.23 -6.30
CA THR A 164 21.26 -0.45 -5.79
C THR A 164 21.37 -0.56 -4.28
N LEU A 165 20.26 -0.51 -3.55
CA LEU A 165 20.25 -0.70 -2.10
C LEU A 165 20.82 -2.08 -1.69
N ASN A 166 20.48 -3.14 -2.42
CA ASN A 166 21.06 -4.47 -2.19
C ASN A 166 22.60 -4.50 -2.45
N ILE A 167 23.07 -3.78 -3.45
CA ILE A 167 24.53 -3.66 -3.68
C ILE A 167 25.19 -2.90 -2.52
N CYS A 168 24.60 -1.79 -2.06
CA CYS A 168 25.08 -1.06 -0.88
C CYS A 168 25.11 -1.95 0.37
N LYS A 169 24.06 -2.78 0.57
CA LYS A 169 24.00 -3.75 1.67
C LYS A 169 25.17 -4.75 1.63
N VAL A 170 25.52 -5.24 0.45
CA VAL A 170 26.67 -6.14 0.28
C VAL A 170 28.00 -5.41 0.56
N LEU A 171 28.14 -4.16 0.13
CA LEU A 171 29.34 -3.37 0.40
C LEU A 171 29.52 -3.04 1.89
N LEU A 172 28.43 -2.92 2.63
CA LEU A 172 28.39 -2.59 4.06
C LEU A 172 28.15 -3.83 4.95
N GLN A 173 28.36 -5.04 4.43
CA GLN A 173 28.05 -6.28 5.16
C GLN A 173 28.80 -6.46 6.47
N ASP A 174 30.01 -5.86 6.61
CA ASP A 174 30.83 -5.91 7.82
C ASP A 174 30.38 -4.89 8.88
N ASN A 175 29.37 -4.05 8.56
CA ASN A 175 28.74 -3.13 9.49
C ASN A 175 27.29 -3.57 9.71
N ASP A 176 27.04 -4.30 10.79
CA ASP A 176 25.73 -4.88 11.10
C ASP A 176 24.62 -3.84 11.16
N MET A 177 24.88 -2.66 11.73
CA MET A 177 23.90 -1.59 11.86
C MET A 177 23.53 -1.01 10.48
N ALA A 178 24.52 -0.73 9.63
CA ALA A 178 24.29 -0.21 8.29
C ALA A 178 23.56 -1.23 7.41
N SER A 179 23.97 -2.51 7.47
CA SER A 179 23.33 -3.60 6.74
C SER A 179 21.86 -3.76 7.14
N TYR A 180 21.58 -3.73 8.44
CA TYR A 180 20.20 -3.83 8.96
C TYR A 180 19.35 -2.61 8.58
N THR A 181 19.94 -1.40 8.65
CA THR A 181 19.25 -0.16 8.23
C THR A 181 18.83 -0.21 6.76
N LEU A 182 19.72 -0.68 5.88
CA LEU A 182 19.43 -0.88 4.46
C LEU A 182 18.32 -1.93 4.25
N GLU A 183 18.35 -3.02 4.99
CA GLU A 183 17.29 -4.03 4.92
C GLU A 183 15.92 -3.44 5.27
N ARG A 184 15.84 -2.63 6.32
CA ARG A 184 14.60 -1.94 6.72
C ARG A 184 14.14 -0.94 5.66
N ALA A 185 15.06 -0.17 5.06
CA ALA A 185 14.70 0.74 3.95
C ALA A 185 14.15 -0.02 2.73
N ILE A 186 14.73 -1.17 2.39
CA ILE A 186 14.22 -2.04 1.33
C ILE A 186 12.82 -2.57 1.67
N ASP A 187 12.60 -2.99 2.90
CA ASP A 187 11.30 -3.47 3.36
C ASP A 187 10.22 -2.36 3.30
N GLU A 188 10.54 -1.13 3.69
CA GLU A 188 9.60 0.00 3.57
C GLU A 188 9.22 0.26 2.10
N ILE A 189 10.18 0.17 1.16
CA ILE A 189 9.90 0.30 -0.27
C ILE A 189 8.97 -0.83 -0.75
N ARG A 190 9.19 -2.07 -0.31
CA ARG A 190 8.33 -3.21 -0.66
C ARG A 190 6.92 -3.04 -0.10
N ILE A 191 6.81 -2.62 1.18
CA ILE A 191 5.52 -2.37 1.83
C ILE A 191 4.75 -1.28 1.10
N ALA A 192 5.40 -0.18 0.70
CA ALA A 192 4.77 0.87 -0.10
C ALA A 192 4.27 0.34 -1.46
N GLY A 193 5.05 -0.56 -2.10
CA GLY A 193 4.67 -1.18 -3.37
C GLY A 193 3.53 -2.20 -3.28
N GLU A 194 3.20 -2.68 -2.08
CA GLU A 194 2.09 -3.64 -1.88
C GLU A 194 0.70 -2.98 -1.88
N HIS A 195 0.61 -1.67 -1.80
CA HIS A 195 -0.66 -0.92 -1.76
C HIS A 195 -1.68 -1.48 -0.75
N ARG A 196 -1.21 -1.89 0.45
CA ARG A 196 -2.04 -2.61 1.44
C ARG A 196 -3.31 -1.87 1.82
N GLU A 197 -3.24 -0.55 1.98
CA GLU A 197 -4.41 0.27 2.33
C GLU A 197 -5.43 0.30 1.19
N LEU A 198 -4.96 0.41 -0.07
CA LEU A 198 -5.83 0.37 -1.23
C LEU A 198 -6.51 -1.00 -1.38
N HIS A 199 -5.76 -2.09 -1.21
CA HIS A 199 -6.31 -3.44 -1.18
C HIS A 199 -7.38 -3.59 -0.09
N ALA A 200 -7.09 -3.15 1.14
CA ALA A 200 -8.03 -3.22 2.25
C ALA A 200 -9.30 -2.38 2.00
N MET A 201 -9.18 -1.25 1.31
CA MET A 201 -10.33 -0.44 0.91
C MET A 201 -11.16 -1.17 -0.15
N VAL A 202 -10.54 -1.68 -1.21
CA VAL A 202 -11.22 -2.43 -2.27
C VAL A 202 -11.94 -3.67 -1.70
N ASP A 203 -11.29 -4.43 -0.84
CA ASP A 203 -11.91 -5.60 -0.19
C ASP A 203 -13.12 -5.21 0.66
N THR A 204 -13.06 -4.06 1.35
CA THR A 204 -14.19 -3.53 2.11
C THR A 204 -15.36 -3.16 1.19
N MET A 205 -15.06 -2.50 0.06
CA MET A 205 -16.09 -2.12 -0.91
C MET A 205 -16.74 -3.34 -1.57
N LYS A 206 -15.95 -4.36 -1.93
CA LYS A 206 -16.48 -5.61 -2.47
C LYS A 206 -17.41 -6.31 -1.50
N ARG A 207 -17.07 -6.35 -0.22
CA ARG A 207 -17.96 -6.90 0.82
C ARG A 207 -19.27 -6.12 0.93
N TYR A 208 -19.18 -4.79 0.88
CA TYR A 208 -20.37 -3.94 0.86
C TYR A 208 -21.28 -4.25 -0.33
N ILE A 209 -20.72 -4.36 -1.54
CA ILE A 209 -21.47 -4.70 -2.76
C ILE A 209 -22.15 -6.08 -2.65
N GLN A 210 -21.44 -7.08 -2.07
CA GLN A 210 -21.92 -8.46 -1.95
C GLN A 210 -23.01 -8.65 -0.89
N VAL A 211 -22.86 -7.98 0.26
CA VAL A 211 -23.73 -8.22 1.43
C VAL A 211 -24.90 -7.23 1.48
N GLY A 212 -24.83 -6.14 0.70
CA GLY A 212 -25.81 -5.06 0.75
C GLY A 212 -25.65 -4.18 1.99
N ASP A 213 -26.66 -3.34 2.26
CA ASP A 213 -26.69 -2.38 3.37
C ASP A 213 -26.70 -3.07 4.74
N ASN A 214 -25.58 -3.66 5.13
CA ASN A 214 -25.36 -3.99 6.53
C ASN A 214 -24.76 -2.74 7.19
N GLU A 215 -25.42 -2.18 8.21
CA GLU A 215 -25.01 -0.94 8.93
C GLU A 215 -23.51 -0.93 9.27
N LEU A 216 -22.93 -2.10 9.51
CA LEU A 216 -21.53 -2.26 9.82
C LEU A 216 -20.61 -1.99 8.62
N SER A 217 -21.03 -2.38 7.42
CA SER A 217 -20.27 -2.15 6.17
C SER A 217 -20.30 -0.68 5.78
N VAL A 218 -21.45 -0.02 5.95
CA VAL A 218 -21.63 1.42 5.73
C VAL A 218 -20.83 2.24 6.73
N MET A 219 -20.81 1.85 8.02
CA MET A 219 -19.99 2.49 9.04
C MET A 219 -18.50 2.35 8.77
N LEU A 220 -18.03 1.18 8.36
CA LEU A 220 -16.63 0.94 8.03
C LEU A 220 -16.19 1.76 6.80
N TRP A 221 -17.06 1.89 5.82
CA TRP A 221 -16.81 2.72 4.65
C TRP A 221 -16.76 4.21 5.00
N LYS A 222 -17.77 4.75 5.68
CA LYS A 222 -17.82 6.17 6.08
C LYS A 222 -16.64 6.58 6.96
N ASN A 223 -16.23 5.72 7.88
CA ASN A 223 -15.08 5.99 8.75
C ASN A 223 -13.72 5.94 8.04
N ARG A 224 -13.56 5.15 6.96
CA ARG A 224 -12.30 5.08 6.21
C ARG A 224 -12.16 6.14 5.11
N VAL A 225 -13.26 6.62 4.56
CA VAL A 225 -13.27 7.58 3.42
C VAL A 225 -13.55 9.02 3.87
N GLY A 226 -14.15 9.20 5.07
CA GLY A 226 -14.48 10.52 5.61
C GLY A 226 -13.31 11.32 6.19
N ASP A 227 -12.19 10.67 6.49
CA ASP A 227 -11.03 11.27 7.16
C ASP A 227 -9.78 11.45 6.26
N LYS A 228 -9.94 11.36 4.92
CA LYS A 228 -8.79 11.59 4.00
C LYS A 228 -9.12 12.52 2.86
#